data_3ae94b726ddf3a32e409ec673c9764a5
#
_entry.id   3ae94b726ddf3a32e409ec673c9764a5
#
_cell.length_a   1.000
_cell.length_b   1.000
_cell.length_c   1.000
_cell.angle_alpha   90.00
_cell.angle_beta   90.00
_cell.angle_gamma   90.00
#
_symmetry.space_group_name_H-M   'P 1'
#
loop_
_entity.id
_entity.type
_entity.pdbx_description
1 polymer ?
#
loop_
_entity_poly.entity_id
_entity_poly.type
_entity_poly.pdbx_seq_one_letter_code
_entity_poly.pdbx_strand_id
1 'polypeptide(L)'
;MTPDLEAQLETALATLPRVQLASIRPTPLERLEKLSALLGGPDIYIKRDDLTGLAFGGNKTRMLEFCLADAQAKGAEVIVCG
;
A
#
# COMPACT_ATOMS: atom_id res chain seq x y z
N MET A 1 -4.87 14.61 9.58
CA MET A 1 -3.72 14.09 10.35
C MET A 1 -2.80 15.24 10.69
N THR A 2 -2.34 15.35 11.93
CA THR A 2 -1.38 16.38 12.33
C THR A 2 0.02 16.00 11.83
N PRO A 3 0.90 16.98 11.52
CA PRO A 3 2.27 16.69 11.09
C PRO A 3 3.06 15.83 12.08
N ASP A 4 2.81 15.98 13.37
CA ASP A 4 3.47 15.19 14.42
C ASP A 4 3.05 13.72 14.37
N LEU A 5 1.75 13.45 14.21
CA LEU A 5 1.22 12.09 14.05
C LEU A 5 1.73 11.45 12.77
N GLU A 6 1.81 12.21 11.70
CA GLU A 6 2.34 11.73 10.42
C GLU A 6 3.80 11.31 10.55
N ALA A 7 4.63 12.13 11.19
CA ALA A 7 6.02 11.80 11.43
C ALA A 7 6.19 10.55 12.33
N GLN A 8 5.35 10.40 13.34
CA GLN A 8 5.34 9.22 14.19
C GLN A 8 4.98 7.96 13.41
N LEU A 9 3.99 8.05 12.51
CA LEU A 9 3.56 6.94 11.68
C LEU A 9 4.67 6.53 10.71
N GLU A 10 5.30 7.48 10.04
CA GLU A 10 6.41 7.21 9.13
C GLU A 10 7.57 6.54 9.85
N THR A 11 7.91 7.02 11.04
CA THR A 11 8.97 6.42 11.87
C THR A 11 8.63 4.99 12.24
N ALA A 12 7.40 4.73 12.67
CA ALA A 12 6.95 3.39 13.02
C ALA A 12 6.98 2.44 11.82
N LEU A 13 6.52 2.89 10.65
CA LEU A 13 6.54 2.10 9.43
C LEU A 13 7.96 1.79 8.96
N ALA A 14 8.89 2.71 9.12
CA ALA A 14 10.29 2.52 8.72
C ALA A 14 11.00 1.44 9.55
N THR A 15 10.49 1.12 10.76
CA THR A 15 11.06 0.05 11.60
C THR A 15 10.60 -1.34 11.21
N LEU A 16 9.54 -1.46 10.40
CA LEU A 16 9.00 -2.76 9.98
C LEU A 16 9.80 -3.34 8.82
N PRO A 17 10.22 -4.60 8.89
CA PRO A 17 10.86 -5.27 7.75
C PRO A 17 9.92 -5.31 6.56
N ARG A 18 10.48 -5.04 5.37
CA ARG A 18 9.70 -4.98 4.13
C ARG A 18 10.56 -5.41 2.96
N VAL A 19 10.05 -6.30 2.11
CA VAL A 19 10.64 -6.61 0.81
C VAL A 19 9.96 -5.78 -0.27
N GLN A 20 10.67 -5.46 -1.34
CA GLN A 20 10.08 -4.68 -2.43
C GLN A 20 9.50 -5.61 -3.49
N LEU A 21 8.18 -5.63 -3.60
CA LEU A 21 7.45 -6.32 -4.66
C LEU A 21 6.84 -5.34 -5.65
N ALA A 22 6.34 -4.21 -5.18
CA ALA A 22 5.78 -3.17 -6.04
C ALA A 22 6.89 -2.48 -6.83
N SER A 23 6.74 -2.38 -8.14
CA SER A 23 7.66 -1.62 -9.00
C SER A 23 7.31 -0.13 -9.03
N ILE A 24 6.07 0.23 -8.71
CA ILE A 24 5.59 1.60 -8.66
C ILE A 24 5.31 1.98 -7.20
N ARG A 25 6.10 2.92 -6.68
CA ARG A 25 5.95 3.45 -5.32
C ARG A 25 6.35 4.93 -5.26
N PRO A 26 5.49 5.77 -4.67
CA PRO A 26 4.14 5.47 -4.22
C PRO A 26 3.18 5.26 -5.40
N THR A 27 2.13 4.47 -5.18
CA THR A 27 1.05 4.38 -6.15
C THR A 27 0.27 5.69 -6.18
N PRO A 28 -0.32 6.08 -7.33
CA PRO A 28 -1.04 7.35 -7.42
C PRO A 28 -2.23 7.43 -6.48
N LEU A 29 -2.49 8.62 -6.00
CA LEU A 29 -3.73 8.99 -5.34
C LEU A 29 -4.45 9.99 -6.24
N GLU A 30 -5.57 9.60 -6.82
CA GLU A 30 -6.29 10.39 -7.81
C GLU A 30 -7.64 10.85 -7.29
N ARG A 31 -7.98 12.12 -7.54
CA ARG A 31 -9.32 12.61 -7.26
C ARG A 31 -10.27 12.15 -8.38
N LEU A 32 -11.40 11.58 -8.00
CA LEU A 32 -12.46 11.20 -8.92
C LEU A 32 -13.38 12.40 -9.16
N GLU A 33 -13.02 13.25 -10.12
CA GLU A 33 -13.69 14.54 -10.34
C GLU A 33 -15.14 14.38 -10.76
N LYS A 34 -15.41 13.50 -11.70
CA LYS A 34 -16.77 13.28 -12.21
C LYS A 34 -17.69 12.69 -11.14
N LEU A 35 -17.20 11.70 -10.41
CA LEU A 35 -17.98 11.06 -9.35
C LEU A 35 -18.20 12.02 -8.18
N SER A 36 -17.20 12.77 -7.79
CA SER A 36 -17.31 13.77 -6.73
C SER A 36 -18.35 14.83 -7.08
N ALA A 37 -18.34 15.32 -8.30
CA ALA A 37 -19.30 16.30 -8.79
C ALA A 37 -20.71 15.70 -8.88
N LEU A 38 -20.85 14.46 -9.36
CA LEU A 38 -22.15 13.80 -9.51
C LEU A 38 -22.86 13.60 -8.17
N LEU A 39 -22.10 13.18 -7.15
CA LEU A 39 -22.67 12.93 -5.83
C LEU A 39 -22.89 14.20 -5.01
N GLY A 40 -22.21 15.31 -5.34
CA GLY A 40 -22.41 16.61 -4.69
C GLY A 40 -22.02 16.63 -3.21
N GLY A 41 -21.26 15.66 -2.76
CA GLY A 41 -20.79 15.51 -1.39
C GLY A 41 -19.32 15.81 -1.22
N PRO A 42 -18.60 15.06 -0.39
CA PRO A 42 -17.16 15.24 -0.19
C PRO A 42 -16.37 14.90 -1.45
N ASP A 43 -15.13 15.35 -1.52
CA ASP A 43 -14.20 14.95 -2.55
C ASP A 43 -13.87 13.47 -2.39
N ILE A 44 -13.96 12.71 -3.48
CA ILE A 44 -13.70 11.28 -3.49
C ILE A 44 -12.39 11.01 -4.20
N TYR A 45 -11.52 10.25 -3.54
CA TYR A 45 -10.21 9.88 -4.07
C TYR A 45 -10.09 8.37 -4.20
N ILE A 46 -9.26 7.94 -5.14
CA ILE A 46 -8.91 6.53 -5.28
C ILE A 46 -7.40 6.37 -5.11
N LYS A 47 -7.00 5.44 -4.24
CA LYS A 47 -5.62 5.00 -4.13
C LYS A 47 -5.40 3.87 -5.14
N ARG A 48 -4.55 4.11 -6.12
CA ARG A 48 -4.38 3.22 -7.28
C ARG A 48 -3.50 2.02 -6.96
N ASP A 49 -3.94 1.15 -6.05
CA ASP A 49 -3.20 -0.06 -5.71
C ASP A 49 -3.27 -1.15 -6.81
N ASP A 50 -4.10 -0.94 -7.83
CA ASP A 50 -4.07 -1.71 -9.07
C ASP A 50 -2.78 -1.46 -9.88
N LEU A 51 -2.07 -0.37 -9.62
CA LEU A 51 -0.87 0.04 -10.34
C LEU A 51 0.43 -0.29 -9.61
N THR A 52 0.45 -1.31 -8.76
CA THR A 52 1.67 -1.71 -8.05
C THR A 52 2.73 -2.33 -8.97
N GLY A 53 2.34 -2.80 -10.15
CA GLY A 53 3.28 -3.36 -11.13
C GLY A 53 3.61 -4.83 -10.94
N LEU A 54 3.02 -5.51 -9.95
CA LEU A 54 3.19 -6.94 -9.74
C LEU A 54 1.93 -7.68 -10.24
N ALA A 55 2.09 -8.56 -11.22
CA ALA A 55 1.00 -9.33 -11.82
C ALA A 55 -0.18 -8.42 -12.22
N PHE A 56 -1.37 -8.69 -11.71
CA PHE A 56 -2.55 -7.87 -11.97
C PHE A 56 -2.70 -6.68 -11.00
N GLY A 57 -1.73 -6.48 -10.11
CA GLY A 57 -1.80 -5.43 -9.11
C GLY A 57 -2.72 -5.79 -7.94
N GLY A 58 -3.27 -4.75 -7.31
CA GLY A 58 -4.18 -4.90 -6.18
C GLY A 58 -3.53 -4.64 -4.83
N ASN A 59 -4.35 -4.60 -3.78
CA ASN A 59 -3.91 -4.24 -2.43
C ASN A 59 -3.05 -5.33 -1.78
N LYS A 60 -3.13 -6.57 -2.24
CA LYS A 60 -2.39 -7.69 -1.65
C LYS A 60 -0.89 -7.56 -1.82
N THR A 61 -0.41 -6.95 -2.90
CA THR A 61 1.01 -6.71 -3.11
C THR A 61 1.62 -5.95 -1.92
N ARG A 62 0.96 -4.89 -1.47
CA ARG A 62 1.43 -4.09 -0.34
C ARG A 62 1.50 -4.90 0.95
N MET A 63 0.46 -5.71 1.22
CA MET A 63 0.42 -6.59 2.38
C MET A 63 1.54 -7.65 2.32
N LEU A 64 1.72 -8.26 1.16
CA LEU A 64 2.71 -9.32 0.96
C LEU A 64 4.14 -8.82 1.13
N GLU A 65 4.43 -7.56 0.85
CA GLU A 65 5.76 -6.99 1.08
C GLU A 65 6.19 -7.16 2.55
N PHE A 66 5.27 -6.98 3.48
CA PHE A 66 5.55 -7.16 4.91
C PHE A 66 5.49 -8.62 5.34
N CYS A 67 4.51 -9.37 4.86
CA CYS A 67 4.36 -10.79 5.19
C CYS A 67 5.56 -11.62 4.71
N LEU A 68 6.06 -11.35 3.51
CA LEU A 68 7.23 -12.04 2.97
C LEU A 68 8.50 -11.68 3.73
N ALA A 69 8.66 -10.44 4.14
CA ALA A 69 9.80 -10.03 4.96
C ALA A 69 9.81 -10.75 6.31
N ASP A 70 8.65 -10.90 6.94
CA ASP A 70 8.50 -11.63 8.19
C ASP A 70 8.83 -13.12 8.01
N ALA A 71 8.29 -13.73 6.96
CA ALA A 71 8.58 -15.12 6.63
C ALA A 71 10.07 -15.38 6.39
N GLN A 72 10.71 -14.46 5.64
CA GLN A 72 12.14 -14.54 5.37
C GLN A 72 12.97 -14.43 6.64
N ALA A 73 12.60 -13.52 7.53
CA ALA A 73 13.27 -13.35 8.82
C ALA A 73 13.15 -14.59 9.71
N LYS A 74 12.08 -15.36 9.58
CA LYS A 74 11.84 -16.61 10.30
C LYS A 74 12.44 -17.84 9.61
N GLY A 75 13.15 -17.68 8.51
CA GLY A 75 13.80 -18.77 7.78
C GLY A 75 12.86 -19.67 7.00
N ALA A 76 11.67 -19.17 6.62
CA ALA A 76 10.73 -19.95 5.83
C ALA A 76 11.30 -20.25 4.44
N GLU A 77 11.14 -21.49 3.98
CA GLU A 77 11.58 -21.92 2.64
C GLU A 77 10.41 -21.94 1.66
N VAL A 78 9.19 -22.12 2.16
CA VAL A 78 7.98 -22.20 1.35
C VAL A 78 6.89 -21.37 2.02
N ILE A 79 6.10 -20.68 1.22
CA ILE A 79 4.97 -19.89 1.67
C ILE A 79 3.72 -20.37 0.93
N VAL A 80 2.67 -20.66 1.69
CA VAL A 80 1.38 -21.08 1.15
C VAL A 80 0.38 -19.96 1.42
N CYS A 81 -0.29 -19.50 0.36
CA CYS A 81 -1.33 -18.48 0.43
C CYS A 81 -2.68 -19.09 0.10
N GLY A 82 -3.68 -18.80 0.91
CA GLY A 82 -5.05 -19.27 0.70
C GLY A 82 -6.04 -18.16 0.55
#